data_7d46ad1bb6edabb94257b300d312df6b
#
_entry.id   7d46ad1bb6edabb94257b300d312df6b
#
_cell.length_a   1.000
_cell.length_b   1.000
_cell.length_c   1.000
_cell.angle_alpha   90.00
_cell.angle_beta   90.00
_cell.angle_gamma   90.00
#
_symmetry.space_group_name_H-M   'P 1'
#
loop_
_entity.id
_entity.type
_entity.pdbx_description
1 polymer ?
#
loop_
_entity_poly.entity_id
_entity_poly.type
_entity_poly.pdbx_seq_one_letter_code
_entity_poly.pdbx_strand_id
1 'polypeptide(L)'
;MYGLSTLGFVAAALTLVNLLFAFFFLPESNSKANFSIQTNSDGYWRRLGSALTKPLIGAVFLILFVTTFAFSAIPVIVPLLGIAYFGFMELEMSYFFMYIGVVQILLQGILIGRLAKRWGEANLIVFSSLIMTLGILYMSLFSNIVVFITSLTMISAGIGILNTVLPSFISTRTPPDEQGGMLGVTQSVGSIARIPGPLVGGLVAEFAGLNVAFILSASLVLIGFILGFKLLQVHKFDEQ
;
A
#
# COMPACT_ATOMS: atom_id res chain seq x y z
N MET A 1 -33.56 3.54 8.77
CA MET A 1 -32.24 3.40 9.42
C MET A 1 -31.81 1.93 9.32
N TYR A 2 -30.94 1.62 8.38
CA TYR A 2 -30.34 0.29 8.31
C TYR A 2 -29.23 0.26 9.35
N GLY A 3 -29.36 -0.62 10.37
CA GLY A 3 -28.39 -0.70 11.47
C GLY A 3 -27.02 -1.21 11.02
N LEU A 4 -25.98 -1.04 11.83
CA LEU A 4 -24.61 -1.54 11.64
C LEU A 4 -24.56 -3.03 11.26
N SER A 5 -25.53 -3.82 11.73
CA SER A 5 -25.69 -5.23 11.37
C SER A 5 -25.94 -5.45 9.88
N THR A 6 -26.64 -4.55 9.18
CA THR A 6 -26.90 -4.68 7.74
C THR A 6 -25.62 -4.58 6.93
N LEU A 7 -24.68 -3.69 7.30
CA LEU A 7 -23.36 -3.60 6.68
C LEU A 7 -22.56 -4.90 6.84
N GLY A 8 -22.61 -5.51 8.03
CA GLY A 8 -21.98 -6.81 8.28
C GLY A 8 -22.55 -7.92 7.41
N PHE A 9 -23.89 -7.99 7.28
CA PHE A 9 -24.53 -9.00 6.41
C PHE A 9 -24.21 -8.80 4.93
N VAL A 10 -24.18 -7.55 4.44
CA VAL A 10 -23.80 -7.27 3.04
C VAL A 10 -22.34 -7.66 2.79
N ALA A 11 -21.42 -7.32 3.69
CA ALA A 11 -20.02 -7.73 3.57
C ALA A 11 -19.86 -9.26 3.60
N ALA A 12 -20.57 -9.95 4.50
CA ALA A 12 -20.56 -11.40 4.58
C ALA A 12 -21.13 -12.05 3.30
N ALA A 13 -22.24 -11.53 2.76
CA ALA A 13 -22.81 -12.02 1.51
C ALA A 13 -21.85 -11.86 0.33
N LEU A 14 -21.20 -10.70 0.18
CA LEU A 14 -20.20 -10.47 -0.87
C LEU A 14 -18.99 -11.40 -0.72
N THR A 15 -18.54 -11.64 0.49
CA THR A 15 -17.42 -12.55 0.77
C THR A 15 -17.79 -13.99 0.44
N LEU A 16 -19.03 -14.40 0.75
CA LEU A 16 -19.55 -15.73 0.41
C LEU A 16 -19.66 -15.91 -1.10
N VAL A 17 -20.17 -14.92 -1.84
CA VAL A 17 -20.22 -14.95 -3.31
C VAL A 17 -18.82 -15.10 -3.90
N ASN A 18 -17.84 -14.36 -3.38
CA ASN A 18 -16.44 -14.46 -3.80
C ASN A 18 -15.86 -15.85 -3.51
N LEU A 19 -16.14 -16.42 -2.34
CA LEU A 19 -15.73 -17.78 -1.98
C LEU A 19 -16.32 -18.84 -2.94
N LEU A 20 -17.61 -18.74 -3.21
CA LEU A 20 -18.29 -19.65 -4.15
C LEU A 20 -17.71 -19.51 -5.56
N PHE A 21 -17.50 -18.27 -6.01
CA PHE A 21 -16.88 -18.01 -7.30
C PHE A 21 -15.46 -18.63 -7.38
N ALA A 22 -14.64 -18.44 -6.36
CA ALA A 22 -13.32 -19.03 -6.28
C ALA A 22 -13.39 -20.58 -6.30
N PHE A 23 -14.30 -21.17 -5.54
CA PHE A 23 -14.45 -22.61 -5.45
C PHE A 23 -14.88 -23.28 -6.79
N PHE A 24 -15.79 -22.63 -7.54
CA PHE A 24 -16.31 -23.21 -8.78
C PHE A 24 -15.51 -22.84 -10.03
N PHE A 25 -14.84 -21.69 -10.05
CA PHE A 25 -14.21 -21.14 -11.25
C PHE A 25 -12.68 -21.08 -11.20
N LEU A 26 -12.06 -21.27 -10.03
CA LEU A 26 -10.60 -21.26 -9.95
C LEU A 26 -10.05 -22.66 -10.25
N PRO A 27 -9.43 -22.90 -11.43
CA PRO A 27 -8.77 -24.17 -11.70
C PRO A 27 -7.52 -24.32 -10.84
N GLU A 28 -7.26 -25.52 -10.37
CA GLU A 28 -6.02 -25.87 -9.67
C GLU A 28 -4.82 -25.68 -10.61
N SER A 29 -4.06 -24.60 -10.43
CA SER A 29 -2.93 -24.26 -11.31
C SER A 29 -1.72 -25.18 -11.09
N ASN A 30 -1.65 -25.91 -9.99
CA ASN A 30 -0.47 -26.65 -9.58
C ASN A 30 -0.74 -28.14 -9.31
N SER A 31 -1.41 -28.79 -10.25
CA SER A 31 -1.78 -30.22 -10.17
C SER A 31 -0.60 -31.20 -10.20
N LYS A 32 0.63 -30.74 -10.43
CA LYS A 32 1.86 -31.54 -10.50
C LYS A 32 2.90 -31.23 -9.42
N ALA A 33 2.59 -30.41 -8.43
CA ALA A 33 3.48 -30.25 -7.29
C ALA A 33 3.50 -31.58 -6.52
N ASN A 34 4.54 -32.39 -6.71
CA ASN A 34 4.98 -33.31 -5.68
C ASN A 34 5.20 -32.45 -4.43
N PHE A 35 4.17 -32.42 -3.57
CA PHE A 35 4.23 -31.83 -2.26
C PHE A 35 5.21 -32.67 -1.41
N SER A 36 6.47 -32.59 -1.73
CA SER A 36 7.48 -32.78 -0.68
C SER A 36 7.31 -31.56 0.23
N ILE A 37 6.43 -31.72 1.22
CA ILE A 37 6.36 -30.83 2.38
C ILE A 37 7.71 -30.92 3.08
N GLN A 38 8.72 -30.29 2.53
CA GLN A 38 9.87 -29.89 3.32
C GLN A 38 9.41 -28.74 4.19
N THR A 39 8.67 -29.07 5.24
CA THR A 39 8.40 -28.23 6.40
C THR A 39 9.71 -27.95 7.14
N ASN A 40 10.69 -27.39 6.46
CA ASN A 40 11.82 -26.77 7.09
C ASN A 40 11.42 -25.32 7.40
N SER A 41 10.85 -25.11 8.59
CA SER A 41 10.65 -23.76 9.15
C SER A 41 11.95 -22.96 9.10
N ASP A 42 13.10 -23.61 9.28
CA ASP A 42 14.43 -23.03 9.11
C ASP A 42 14.68 -22.52 7.68
N GLY A 43 14.10 -23.17 6.67
CA GLY A 43 14.17 -22.74 5.28
C GLY A 43 13.45 -21.41 5.00
N TYR A 44 12.29 -21.19 5.61
CA TYR A 44 11.50 -19.96 5.42
C TYR A 44 12.22 -18.74 5.99
N TRP A 45 12.66 -18.80 7.24
CA TRP A 45 13.39 -17.70 7.89
C TRP A 45 14.75 -17.43 7.23
N ARG A 46 15.41 -18.49 6.77
CA ARG A 46 16.68 -18.38 6.05
C ARG A 46 16.50 -17.72 4.66
N ARG A 47 15.43 -18.06 3.93
CA ARG A 47 15.08 -17.42 2.65
C ARG A 47 14.68 -15.96 2.84
N LEU A 48 13.90 -15.65 3.87
CA LEU A 48 13.57 -14.29 4.26
C LEU A 48 14.84 -13.48 4.54
N GLY A 49 15.74 -14.02 5.37
CA GLY A 49 17.03 -13.41 5.65
C GLY A 49 17.87 -13.21 4.39
N SER A 50 17.96 -14.21 3.50
CA SER A 50 18.71 -14.10 2.25
C SER A 50 18.08 -13.14 1.24
N ALA A 51 16.75 -13.00 1.23
CA ALA A 51 16.07 -12.02 0.39
C ALA A 51 16.33 -10.58 0.87
N LEU A 52 16.30 -10.37 2.18
CA LEU A 52 16.60 -9.06 2.79
C LEU A 52 18.07 -8.66 2.62
N THR A 53 18.97 -9.62 2.47
CA THR A 53 20.41 -9.36 2.21
C THR A 53 20.70 -8.97 0.75
N LYS A 54 19.79 -9.26 -0.20
CA LYS A 54 19.93 -8.77 -1.57
C LYS A 54 19.58 -7.26 -1.59
N PRO A 55 20.52 -6.39 -1.94
CA PRO A 55 20.34 -4.94 -1.77
C PRO A 55 19.12 -4.39 -2.51
N LEU A 56 18.82 -4.95 -3.69
CA LEU A 56 17.67 -4.55 -4.51
C LEU A 56 16.33 -4.91 -3.84
N ILE A 57 16.19 -6.16 -3.41
CA ILE A 57 14.94 -6.68 -2.80
C ILE A 57 14.75 -6.09 -1.41
N GLY A 58 15.82 -5.95 -0.62
CA GLY A 58 15.79 -5.30 0.69
C GLY A 58 15.34 -3.84 0.62
N ALA A 59 15.80 -3.09 -0.40
CA ALA A 59 15.33 -1.73 -0.63
C ALA A 59 13.84 -1.67 -0.95
N VAL A 60 13.32 -2.61 -1.76
CA VAL A 60 11.88 -2.68 -2.08
C VAL A 60 11.04 -2.99 -0.85
N PHE A 61 11.48 -3.90 0.02
CA PHE A 61 10.80 -4.18 1.29
C PHE A 61 10.82 -2.97 2.23
N LEU A 62 11.91 -2.22 2.27
CA LEU A 62 11.97 -1.00 3.08
C LEU A 62 11.04 0.08 2.52
N ILE A 63 10.96 0.25 1.21
CA ILE A 63 9.99 1.15 0.56
C ILE A 63 8.57 0.72 0.92
N LEU A 64 8.25 -0.58 0.78
CA LEU A 64 6.95 -1.13 1.15
C LEU A 64 6.62 -0.83 2.62
N PHE A 65 7.57 -1.06 3.51
CA PHE A 65 7.38 -0.83 4.94
C PHE A 65 7.09 0.65 5.24
N VAL A 66 7.96 1.57 4.82
CA VAL A 66 7.82 3.00 5.17
C VAL A 66 6.57 3.63 4.51
N THR A 67 6.25 3.27 3.28
CA THR A 67 5.07 3.79 2.59
C THR A 67 3.77 3.24 3.18
N THR A 68 3.73 1.94 3.51
CA THR A 68 2.57 1.32 4.16
C THR A 68 2.38 1.83 5.58
N PHE A 69 3.47 1.99 6.35
CA PHE A 69 3.44 2.56 7.69
C PHE A 69 2.86 3.98 7.66
N ALA A 70 3.40 4.86 6.81
CA ALA A 70 2.91 6.24 6.68
C ALA A 70 1.45 6.29 6.23
N PHE A 71 1.07 5.47 5.24
CA PHE A 71 -0.30 5.43 4.75
C PHE A 71 -1.29 4.92 5.81
N SER A 72 -0.90 3.96 6.64
CA SER A 72 -1.79 3.39 7.66
C SER A 72 -2.20 4.37 8.76
N ALA A 73 -1.48 5.48 8.93
CA ALA A 73 -1.86 6.59 9.80
C ALA A 73 -2.98 7.47 9.17
N ILE A 74 -3.09 7.52 7.85
CA ILE A 74 -4.02 8.41 7.12
C ILE A 74 -5.49 8.20 7.51
N PRO A 75 -6.02 6.96 7.63
CA PRO A 75 -7.39 6.73 8.07
C PRO A 75 -7.72 7.26 9.47
N VAL A 76 -6.72 7.53 10.30
CA VAL A 76 -6.88 8.13 11.64
C VAL A 76 -6.77 9.65 11.58
N ILE A 77 -5.71 10.18 10.95
CA ILE A 77 -5.43 11.61 11.00
C ILE A 77 -6.32 12.44 10.03
N VAL A 78 -6.77 11.87 8.92
CA VAL A 78 -7.65 12.57 7.96
C VAL A 78 -9.04 12.87 8.54
N PRO A 79 -9.75 11.93 9.21
CA PRO A 79 -11.00 12.25 9.89
C PRO A 79 -10.84 13.31 10.97
N LEU A 80 -9.77 13.25 11.77
CA LEU A 80 -9.49 14.26 12.80
C LEU A 80 -9.35 15.66 12.17
N LEU A 81 -8.67 15.74 11.03
CA LEU A 81 -8.57 16.98 10.27
C LEU A 81 -9.94 17.43 9.74
N GLY A 82 -10.72 16.54 9.15
CA GLY A 82 -12.04 16.83 8.60
C GLY A 82 -12.99 17.39 9.66
N ILE A 83 -12.99 16.80 10.84
CA ILE A 83 -13.79 17.30 11.97
C ILE A 83 -13.26 18.66 12.46
N ALA A 84 -11.94 18.78 12.67
CA ALA A 84 -11.38 19.99 13.29
C ALA A 84 -11.47 21.24 12.40
N TYR A 85 -11.30 21.11 11.09
CA TYR A 85 -11.20 22.26 10.18
C TYR A 85 -12.44 22.48 9.31
N PHE A 86 -13.21 21.44 9.02
CA PHE A 86 -14.38 21.53 8.14
C PHE A 86 -15.69 21.19 8.87
N GLY A 87 -15.65 20.72 10.10
CA GLY A 87 -16.85 20.31 10.84
C GLY A 87 -17.54 19.08 10.23
N PHE A 88 -16.80 18.23 9.50
CA PHE A 88 -17.37 17.04 8.86
C PHE A 88 -17.86 16.05 9.91
N MET A 89 -19.00 15.45 9.62
CA MET A 89 -19.58 14.35 10.39
C MET A 89 -19.23 13.00 9.75
N GLU A 90 -19.71 11.93 10.32
CA GLU A 90 -19.44 10.55 9.88
C GLU A 90 -19.85 10.30 8.41
N LEU A 91 -20.93 10.96 7.97
CA LEU A 91 -21.46 10.78 6.61
C LEU A 91 -20.52 11.38 5.56
N GLU A 92 -20.06 12.61 5.75
CA GLU A 92 -19.12 13.27 4.84
C GLU A 92 -17.80 12.50 4.77
N MET A 93 -17.29 12.05 5.92
CA MET A 93 -16.07 11.24 5.96
C MET A 93 -16.25 9.91 5.21
N SER A 94 -17.42 9.29 5.28
CA SER A 94 -17.74 8.08 4.52
C SER A 94 -17.71 8.32 3.01
N TYR A 95 -18.20 9.46 2.53
CA TYR A 95 -18.09 9.83 1.11
C TYR A 95 -16.63 10.01 0.67
N PHE A 96 -15.76 10.59 1.49
CA PHE A 96 -14.35 10.72 1.16
C PHE A 96 -13.63 9.37 1.12
N PHE A 97 -13.94 8.45 2.03
CA PHE A 97 -13.38 7.09 1.95
C PHE A 97 -13.89 6.32 0.74
N MET A 98 -15.17 6.49 0.37
CA MET A 98 -15.71 5.94 -0.88
C MET A 98 -15.00 6.53 -2.09
N TYR A 99 -14.77 7.85 -2.11
CA TYR A 99 -14.01 8.52 -3.18
C TYR A 99 -12.59 7.95 -3.31
N ILE A 100 -11.86 7.77 -2.21
CA ILE A 100 -10.54 7.12 -2.18
C ILE A 100 -10.60 5.74 -2.83
N GLY A 101 -11.60 4.92 -2.46
CA GLY A 101 -11.81 3.59 -3.01
C GLY A 101 -12.05 3.61 -4.53
N VAL A 102 -12.91 4.52 -5.02
CA VAL A 102 -13.18 4.70 -6.46
C VAL A 102 -11.92 5.10 -7.21
N VAL A 103 -11.15 6.05 -6.70
CA VAL A 103 -9.86 6.46 -7.31
C VAL A 103 -8.91 5.26 -7.39
N GLN A 104 -8.80 4.46 -6.34
CA GLN A 104 -7.94 3.26 -6.36
C GLN A 104 -8.41 2.21 -7.37
N ILE A 105 -9.72 1.94 -7.45
CA ILE A 105 -10.28 0.97 -8.43
C ILE A 105 -9.96 1.42 -9.86
N LEU A 106 -10.18 2.68 -10.19
CA LEU A 106 -9.90 3.22 -11.53
C LEU A 106 -8.42 3.13 -11.88
N LEU A 107 -7.54 3.48 -10.94
CA LEU A 107 -6.10 3.42 -11.15
C LEU A 107 -5.62 1.96 -11.29
N GLN A 108 -5.98 1.09 -10.36
CA GLN A 108 -5.52 -0.30 -10.35
C GLN A 108 -6.12 -1.11 -11.49
N GLY A 109 -7.42 -0.92 -11.79
CA GLY A 109 -8.10 -1.70 -12.82
C GLY A 109 -7.76 -1.26 -14.26
N ILE A 110 -7.57 0.04 -14.51
CA ILE A 110 -7.48 0.58 -15.88
C ILE A 110 -6.07 1.07 -16.21
N LEU A 111 -5.42 1.75 -15.28
CA LEU A 111 -4.26 2.57 -15.60
C LEU A 111 -2.93 1.86 -15.33
N ILE A 112 -2.81 1.10 -14.24
CA ILE A 112 -1.53 0.53 -13.81
C ILE A 112 -0.94 -0.42 -14.85
N GLY A 113 -1.76 -1.29 -15.45
CA GLY A 113 -1.27 -2.24 -16.45
C GLY A 113 -0.65 -1.56 -17.68
N ARG A 114 -1.23 -0.42 -18.11
CA ARG A 114 -0.70 0.38 -19.22
C ARG A 114 0.54 1.17 -18.82
N LEU A 115 0.52 1.76 -17.64
CA LEU A 115 1.64 2.55 -17.11
C LEU A 115 2.85 1.67 -16.84
N ALA A 116 2.68 0.47 -16.27
CA ALA A 116 3.77 -0.46 -16.00
C ALA A 116 4.46 -0.93 -17.29
N LYS A 117 3.68 -1.19 -18.35
CA LYS A 117 4.25 -1.54 -19.66
C LYS A 117 5.02 -0.38 -20.32
N ARG A 118 4.59 0.87 -20.11
CA ARG A 118 5.19 2.03 -20.77
C ARG A 118 6.38 2.62 -20.01
N TRP A 119 6.30 2.68 -18.69
CA TRP A 119 7.29 3.38 -17.86
C TRP A 119 8.17 2.42 -17.06
N GLY A 120 7.79 1.15 -16.96
CA GLY A 120 8.47 0.16 -16.13
C GLY A 120 8.14 0.31 -14.64
N GLU A 121 8.28 -0.78 -13.91
CA GLU A 121 7.90 -0.86 -12.50
C GLU A 121 8.75 0.05 -11.61
N ALA A 122 10.07 0.12 -11.84
CA ALA A 122 10.98 0.93 -11.03
C ALA A 122 10.66 2.44 -11.12
N ASN A 123 10.37 2.96 -12.33
CA ASN A 123 9.96 4.36 -12.50
C ASN A 123 8.62 4.65 -11.80
N LEU A 124 7.68 3.69 -11.84
CA LEU A 124 6.39 3.84 -11.17
C LEU A 124 6.52 3.86 -9.65
N ILE A 125 7.43 3.08 -9.06
CA ILE A 125 7.71 3.13 -7.62
C ILE A 125 8.19 4.53 -7.23
N VAL A 126 9.11 5.11 -7.98
CA VAL A 126 9.64 6.47 -7.72
C VAL A 126 8.56 7.51 -7.87
N PHE A 127 7.84 7.50 -9.00
CA PHE A 127 6.81 8.48 -9.31
C PHE A 127 5.64 8.45 -8.32
N SER A 128 5.17 7.26 -7.96
CA SER A 128 4.08 7.10 -7.00
C SER A 128 4.46 7.50 -5.58
N SER A 129 5.70 7.20 -5.16
CA SER A 129 6.22 7.66 -3.86
C SER A 129 6.33 9.19 -3.82
N LEU A 130 6.75 9.84 -4.92
CA LEU A 130 6.79 11.29 -5.01
C LEU A 130 5.39 11.91 -4.94
N ILE A 131 4.43 11.41 -5.75
CA ILE A 131 3.04 11.88 -5.72
C ILE A 131 2.45 11.75 -4.32
N MET A 132 2.66 10.60 -3.66
CA MET A 132 2.16 10.37 -2.31
C MET A 132 2.79 11.35 -1.30
N THR A 133 4.11 11.57 -1.37
CA THR A 133 4.81 12.55 -0.52
C THR A 133 4.22 13.95 -0.69
N LEU A 134 4.09 14.41 -1.95
CA LEU A 134 3.51 15.71 -2.26
C LEU A 134 2.05 15.82 -1.80
N GLY A 135 1.25 14.77 -1.98
CA GLY A 135 -0.13 14.72 -1.52
C GLY A 135 -0.24 14.87 0.00
N ILE A 136 0.59 14.17 0.77
CA ILE A 136 0.59 14.27 2.24
C ILE A 136 1.08 15.66 2.69
N LEU A 137 2.14 16.19 2.07
CA LEU A 137 2.61 17.55 2.37
C LEU A 137 1.56 18.60 2.02
N TYR A 138 0.88 18.46 0.88
CA TYR A 138 -0.16 19.37 0.47
C TYR A 138 -1.36 19.33 1.43
N MET A 139 -1.67 18.15 1.99
CA MET A 139 -2.67 18.01 3.04
C MET A 139 -2.34 18.84 4.30
N SER A 140 -1.05 19.02 4.64
CA SER A 140 -0.64 19.81 5.81
C SER A 140 -0.96 21.31 5.69
N LEU A 141 -1.31 21.82 4.50
CA LEU A 141 -1.65 23.23 4.28
C LEU A 141 -3.06 23.61 4.74
N PHE A 142 -3.98 22.65 4.91
CA PHE A 142 -5.36 22.78 5.45
C PHE A 142 -6.18 23.99 4.96
N SER A 143 -5.91 24.53 3.79
CA SER A 143 -6.43 25.84 3.40
C SER A 143 -7.90 25.82 2.98
N ASN A 144 -8.36 24.77 2.31
CA ASN A 144 -9.74 24.63 1.83
C ASN A 144 -10.05 23.21 1.34
N ILE A 145 -11.33 22.99 0.97
CA ILE A 145 -11.84 21.69 0.50
C ILE A 145 -11.14 21.20 -0.79
N VAL A 146 -10.70 22.10 -1.65
CA VAL A 146 -10.01 21.73 -2.90
C VAL A 146 -8.64 21.14 -2.57
N VAL A 147 -7.90 21.75 -1.64
CA VAL A 147 -6.64 21.20 -1.12
C VAL A 147 -6.87 19.83 -0.52
N PHE A 148 -7.93 19.67 0.27
CA PHE A 148 -8.28 18.39 0.89
C PHE A 148 -8.53 17.30 -0.16
N ILE A 149 -9.39 17.53 -1.14
CA ILE A 149 -9.73 16.56 -2.20
C ILE A 149 -8.52 16.24 -3.08
N THR A 150 -7.77 17.26 -3.50
CA THR A 150 -6.58 17.02 -4.34
C THR A 150 -5.49 16.24 -3.62
N SER A 151 -5.28 16.52 -2.33
CA SER A 151 -4.37 15.74 -1.48
C SER A 151 -4.80 14.29 -1.36
N LEU A 152 -6.08 14.03 -1.08
CA LEU A 152 -6.63 12.67 -1.02
C LEU A 152 -6.45 11.93 -2.34
N THR A 153 -6.65 12.62 -3.47
CA THR A 153 -6.44 12.04 -4.81
C THR A 153 -4.99 11.63 -5.01
N MET A 154 -4.04 12.53 -4.68
CA MET A 154 -2.61 12.26 -4.82
C MET A 154 -2.15 11.12 -3.90
N ILE A 155 -2.59 11.11 -2.65
CA ILE A 155 -2.28 10.05 -1.68
C ILE A 155 -2.83 8.71 -2.17
N SER A 156 -4.10 8.68 -2.60
CA SER A 156 -4.77 7.47 -3.08
C SER A 156 -4.12 6.93 -4.36
N ALA A 157 -3.74 7.83 -5.28
CA ALA A 157 -3.04 7.46 -6.49
C ALA A 157 -1.67 6.86 -6.17
N GLY A 158 -0.90 7.50 -5.31
CA GLY A 158 0.43 7.03 -4.91
C GLY A 158 0.39 5.65 -4.29
N ILE A 159 -0.43 5.45 -3.25
CA ILE A 159 -0.52 4.15 -2.56
C ILE A 159 -1.16 3.07 -3.44
N GLY A 160 -2.15 3.42 -4.27
CA GLY A 160 -2.80 2.49 -5.19
C GLY A 160 -1.81 1.90 -6.19
N ILE A 161 -0.92 2.73 -6.75
CA ILE A 161 0.15 2.28 -7.63
C ILE A 161 1.16 1.42 -6.86
N LEU A 162 1.64 1.89 -5.69
CA LEU A 162 2.63 1.17 -4.88
C LEU A 162 2.14 -0.22 -4.47
N ASN A 163 0.90 -0.35 -4.01
CA ASN A 163 0.31 -1.63 -3.60
C ASN A 163 0.25 -2.67 -4.72
N THR A 164 0.25 -2.24 -5.98
CA THR A 164 0.25 -3.14 -7.14
C THR A 164 1.66 -3.38 -7.66
N VAL A 165 2.46 -2.33 -7.76
CA VAL A 165 3.77 -2.38 -8.43
C VAL A 165 4.84 -3.02 -7.55
N LEU A 166 4.83 -2.79 -6.22
CA LEU A 166 5.84 -3.39 -5.33
C LEU A 166 5.78 -4.93 -5.28
N PRO A 167 4.60 -5.55 -5.09
CA PRO A 167 4.50 -7.01 -5.17
C PRO A 167 4.85 -7.57 -6.56
N SER A 168 4.46 -6.86 -7.64
CA SER A 168 4.80 -7.24 -9.01
C SER A 168 6.32 -7.21 -9.23
N PHE A 169 6.97 -6.13 -8.79
CA PHE A 169 8.43 -5.98 -8.89
C PHE A 169 9.19 -7.10 -8.16
N ILE A 170 8.70 -7.52 -6.99
CA ILE A 170 9.28 -8.62 -6.22
C ILE A 170 9.03 -9.95 -6.95
N SER A 171 7.80 -10.20 -7.39
CA SER A 171 7.40 -11.45 -8.03
C SER A 171 8.16 -11.70 -9.34
N THR A 172 8.31 -10.67 -10.18
CA THR A 172 9.02 -10.79 -11.49
C THR A 172 10.52 -11.07 -11.34
N ARG A 173 11.10 -10.79 -10.17
CA ARG A 173 12.53 -11.02 -9.86
C ARG A 173 12.79 -12.21 -8.94
N THR A 174 11.73 -12.96 -8.65
CA THR A 174 11.79 -14.16 -7.80
C THR A 174 11.59 -15.40 -8.65
N PRO A 175 12.39 -16.45 -8.48
CA PRO A 175 12.19 -17.73 -9.17
C PRO A 175 10.77 -18.27 -8.97
N PRO A 176 10.17 -18.95 -9.97
CA PRO A 176 8.79 -19.41 -9.90
C PRO A 176 8.46 -20.30 -8.70
N ASP A 177 9.40 -21.10 -8.26
CA ASP A 177 9.29 -21.99 -7.09
C ASP A 177 9.32 -21.24 -5.74
N GLU A 178 9.82 -20.02 -5.71
CA GLU A 178 9.92 -19.18 -4.50
C GLU A 178 8.87 -18.04 -4.46
N GLN A 179 8.13 -17.80 -5.53
CA GLN A 179 7.21 -16.65 -5.65
C GLN A 179 6.16 -16.62 -4.53
N GLY A 180 5.55 -17.77 -4.22
CA GLY A 180 4.55 -17.86 -3.15
C GLY A 180 5.12 -17.47 -1.78
N GLY A 181 6.32 -17.95 -1.46
CA GLY A 181 7.01 -17.59 -0.22
C GLY A 181 7.35 -16.09 -0.16
N MET A 182 7.85 -15.53 -1.26
CA MET A 182 8.22 -14.12 -1.34
C MET A 182 7.01 -13.18 -1.26
N LEU A 183 5.89 -13.55 -1.87
CA LEU A 183 4.62 -12.81 -1.73
C LEU A 183 4.08 -12.89 -0.29
N GLY A 184 4.23 -14.05 0.38
CA GLY A 184 3.91 -14.18 1.81
C GLY A 184 4.76 -13.25 2.69
N VAL A 185 6.05 -13.13 2.41
CA VAL A 185 6.95 -12.15 3.06
C VAL A 185 6.48 -10.72 2.81
N THR A 186 6.13 -10.39 1.57
CA THR A 186 5.61 -9.06 1.18
C THR A 186 4.38 -8.70 2.00
N GLN A 187 3.44 -9.64 2.14
CA GLN A 187 2.23 -9.43 2.96
C GLN A 187 2.57 -9.30 4.45
N SER A 188 3.53 -10.06 4.95
CA SER A 188 3.97 -9.98 6.35
C SER A 188 4.59 -8.62 6.67
N VAL A 189 5.48 -8.11 5.82
CA VAL A 189 6.08 -6.78 5.96
C VAL A 189 5.00 -5.70 5.93
N GLY A 190 4.05 -5.77 4.99
CA GLY A 190 2.92 -4.84 4.93
C GLY A 190 2.03 -4.90 6.18
N SER A 191 1.77 -6.09 6.73
CA SER A 191 0.97 -6.26 7.95
C SER A 191 1.67 -5.67 9.17
N ILE A 192 2.97 -5.93 9.34
CA ILE A 192 3.78 -5.36 10.43
C ILE A 192 3.80 -3.82 10.33
N ALA A 193 3.90 -3.26 9.13
CA ALA A 193 3.89 -1.81 8.94
C ALA A 193 2.55 -1.15 9.30
N ARG A 194 1.43 -1.84 9.09
CA ARG A 194 0.08 -1.33 9.37
C ARG A 194 -0.27 -1.25 10.86
N ILE A 195 0.36 -2.04 11.72
CA ILE A 195 0.04 -2.07 13.15
C ILE A 195 0.43 -0.76 13.86
N PRO A 196 1.69 -0.30 13.81
CA PRO A 196 2.12 0.89 14.53
C PRO A 196 1.70 2.22 13.88
N GLY A 197 1.38 2.23 12.57
CA GLY A 197 1.07 3.46 11.85
C GLY A 197 -0.08 4.27 12.44
N PRO A 198 -1.29 3.69 12.66
CA PRO A 198 -2.41 4.38 13.28
C PRO A 198 -2.09 4.87 14.69
N LEU A 199 -1.39 4.07 15.49
CA LEU A 199 -1.01 4.42 16.85
C LEU A 199 -0.06 5.63 16.86
N VAL A 200 1.01 5.57 16.08
CA VAL A 200 2.01 6.66 15.99
C VAL A 200 1.36 7.91 15.38
N GLY A 201 0.58 7.77 14.31
CA GLY A 201 -0.12 8.88 13.69
C GLY A 201 -1.10 9.58 14.63
N GLY A 202 -1.90 8.80 15.38
CA GLY A 202 -2.83 9.32 16.37
C GLY A 202 -2.13 10.01 17.54
N LEU A 203 -1.12 9.39 18.13
CA LEU A 203 -0.34 9.98 19.22
C LEU A 203 0.35 11.29 18.79
N VAL A 204 0.99 11.31 17.62
CA VAL A 204 1.63 12.53 17.13
C VAL A 204 0.60 13.62 16.86
N ALA A 205 -0.57 13.26 16.30
CA ALA A 205 -1.65 14.22 16.08
C ALA A 205 -2.17 14.82 17.41
N GLU A 206 -2.27 14.01 18.46
CA GLU A 206 -2.74 14.44 19.79
C GLU A 206 -1.71 15.33 20.50
N PHE A 207 -0.44 14.91 20.56
CA PHE A 207 0.57 15.62 21.36
C PHE A 207 1.31 16.73 20.62
N ALA A 208 1.49 16.61 19.31
CA ALA A 208 2.26 17.55 18.49
C ALA A 208 1.40 18.29 17.44
N GLY A 209 0.16 17.87 17.27
CA GLY A 209 -0.78 18.46 16.31
C GLY A 209 -0.80 17.78 14.94
N LEU A 210 -1.89 17.99 14.22
CA LEU A 210 -2.17 17.35 12.92
C LEU A 210 -1.11 17.67 11.86
N ASN A 211 -0.62 18.93 11.82
CA ASN A 211 0.43 19.31 10.87
C ASN A 211 1.68 18.46 11.01
N VAL A 212 2.12 18.24 12.27
CA VAL A 212 3.32 17.45 12.56
C VAL A 212 3.11 15.98 12.17
N ALA A 213 1.91 15.43 12.38
CA ALA A 213 1.57 14.07 11.98
C ALA A 213 1.62 13.88 10.45
N PHE A 214 1.13 14.86 9.68
CA PHE A 214 1.24 14.83 8.21
C PHE A 214 2.69 15.00 7.74
N ILE A 215 3.45 15.93 8.33
CA ILE A 215 4.86 16.13 7.98
C ILE A 215 5.69 14.88 8.30
N LEU A 216 5.46 14.24 9.44
CA LEU A 216 6.10 12.97 9.78
C LEU A 216 5.78 11.88 8.76
N SER A 217 4.50 11.70 8.42
CA SER A 217 4.08 10.73 7.41
C SER A 217 4.70 11.03 6.04
N ALA A 218 4.73 12.29 5.62
CA ALA A 218 5.35 12.71 4.37
C ALA A 218 6.87 12.44 4.36
N SER A 219 7.55 12.70 5.49
CA SER A 219 8.99 12.45 5.64
C SER A 219 9.33 10.97 5.50
N LEU A 220 8.50 10.08 6.04
CA LEU A 220 8.65 8.64 5.88
C LEU A 220 8.47 8.20 4.41
N VAL A 221 7.45 8.72 3.71
CA VAL A 221 7.24 8.40 2.29
C VAL A 221 8.37 8.99 1.44
N LEU A 222 8.91 10.16 1.81
CA LEU A 222 10.07 10.76 1.15
C LEU A 222 11.31 9.86 1.24
N ILE A 223 11.52 9.17 2.36
CA ILE A 223 12.57 8.14 2.47
C ILE A 223 12.31 7.04 1.44
N GLY A 224 11.06 6.59 1.29
CA GLY A 224 10.67 5.62 0.26
C GLY A 224 10.96 6.12 -1.16
N PHE A 225 10.72 7.40 -1.46
CA PHE A 225 11.07 8.03 -2.72
C PHE A 225 12.59 8.03 -2.97
N ILE A 226 13.40 8.44 -2.00
CA ILE A 226 14.87 8.49 -2.11
C ILE A 226 15.43 7.08 -2.35
N LEU A 227 14.92 6.08 -1.63
CA LEU A 227 15.30 4.68 -1.83
C LEU A 227 14.90 4.16 -3.19
N GLY A 228 13.69 4.50 -3.67
CA GLY A 228 13.22 4.17 -5.01
C GLY A 228 14.09 4.78 -6.10
N PHE A 229 14.54 6.01 -5.91
CA PHE A 229 15.44 6.67 -6.85
C PHE A 229 16.81 5.98 -6.94
N LYS A 230 17.37 5.56 -5.80
CA LYS A 230 18.60 4.75 -5.77
C LYS A 230 18.40 3.39 -6.46
N LEU A 231 17.26 2.74 -6.23
CA LEU A 231 16.89 1.48 -6.87
C LEU A 231 16.83 1.61 -8.38
N LEU A 232 16.31 2.72 -8.89
CA LEU A 232 16.25 3.01 -10.33
C LEU A 232 17.64 3.19 -10.95
N GLN A 233 18.59 3.79 -10.23
CA GLN A 233 19.97 3.91 -10.67
C GLN A 233 20.64 2.54 -10.77
N VAL A 234 20.51 1.69 -9.75
CA VAL A 234 21.09 0.34 -9.74
C VAL A 234 20.51 -0.51 -10.87
N HIS A 235 19.20 -0.46 -11.07
CA HIS A 235 18.53 -1.24 -12.13
C HIS A 235 19.01 -0.88 -13.55
N LYS A 236 19.31 0.40 -13.80
CA LYS A 236 19.87 0.84 -15.09
C LYS A 236 21.30 0.36 -15.36
N PHE A 237 22.08 0.11 -14.30
CA PHE A 237 23.43 -0.44 -14.44
C PHE A 237 23.42 -1.95 -14.71
N ASP A 238 22.43 -2.69 -14.21
CA ASP A 238 22.33 -4.13 -14.43
C ASP A 238 21.79 -4.49 -15.84
N GLU A 239 21.18 -3.54 -16.57
CA GLU A 239 20.68 -3.72 -17.95
C GLU A 239 21.70 -3.32 -19.04
N GLN A 240 22.85 -2.76 -18.67
CA GLN A 240 23.95 -2.41 -19.59
C GLN A 240 25.05 -3.47 -19.58
#